data_a0fccbd58312fe83eac588b3a3fdc30f
#
_entry.id   a0fccbd58312fe83eac588b3a3fdc30f
#
_cell.length_a   1.000
_cell.length_b   1.000
_cell.length_c   1.000
_cell.angle_alpha   90.00
_cell.angle_beta   90.00
_cell.angle_gamma   90.00
#
_symmetry.space_group_name_H-M   'P 1'
#
loop_
_entity.id
_entity.type
_entity.pdbx_description
1 polymer ?
#
loop_
_entity_poly.entity_id
_entity_poly.type
_entity_poly.pdbx_seq_one_letter_code
_entity_poly.pdbx_strand_id
1 'polypeptide(L)'
;MSIHLYKHNEDAYRAVETMLEEKQMAAVIHPTGTGKSMIAFQLVEQHPHKHFLWLSPSEYIYKTQLENIDTQFSNIEYMSYSRLMKHEDSIDTLRPDYIILDEFHRCGAAEWGKSVRKLLEAYPKAKRLGLSATNIRYLDNQRNMAEELFEGNIASEMTLGEAIVREILPEPKYVIAMYSYKKELEQLKKRIEGLSNPGLISENEKLLEQLKRALEQACLLYTSPSPRDT
;
A
#
# COMPACT_ATOMS: atom_id res chain seq x y z
N MET A 1 14.86 -0.56 23.50
CA MET A 1 15.88 0.03 22.58
C MET A 1 15.19 1.14 21.83
N SER A 2 15.84 2.28 21.57
CA SER A 2 15.25 3.35 20.76
C SER A 2 15.28 2.97 19.27
N ILE A 3 14.29 3.44 18.53
CA ILE A 3 14.26 3.28 17.07
C ILE A 3 15.46 4.00 16.47
N HIS A 4 16.16 3.33 15.58
CA HIS A 4 17.29 3.92 14.86
C HIS A 4 16.91 4.14 13.41
N LEU A 5 16.90 5.42 13.02
CA LEU A 5 16.59 5.82 11.64
C LEU A 5 17.88 5.90 10.80
N TYR A 6 17.77 5.53 9.53
CA TYR A 6 18.78 5.92 8.55
C TYR A 6 18.70 7.42 8.27
N LYS A 7 19.80 8.03 7.85
CA LYS A 7 19.88 9.49 7.66
C LYS A 7 18.75 10.08 6.81
N HIS A 8 18.38 9.42 5.70
CA HIS A 8 17.30 9.89 4.86
C HIS A 8 15.92 9.84 5.55
N ASN A 9 15.73 8.90 6.48
CA ASN A 9 14.52 8.82 7.30
C ASN A 9 14.55 9.80 8.48
N GLU A 10 15.73 10.15 9.02
CA GLU A 10 15.87 11.23 10.02
C GLU A 10 15.47 12.58 9.43
N ASP A 11 15.94 12.88 8.20
CA ASP A 11 15.60 14.12 7.52
C ASP A 11 14.09 14.20 7.23
N ALA A 12 13.52 13.09 6.76
CA ALA A 12 12.08 12.97 6.53
C ALA A 12 11.27 13.08 7.83
N TYR A 13 11.73 12.48 8.92
CA TYR A 13 11.09 12.56 10.23
C TYR A 13 11.03 14.00 10.75
N ARG A 14 12.14 14.76 10.68
CA ARG A 14 12.17 16.17 11.09
C ARG A 14 11.21 17.03 10.28
N ALA A 15 11.13 16.79 8.97
CA ALA A 15 10.18 17.47 8.12
C ALA A 15 8.71 17.11 8.48
N VAL A 16 8.45 15.84 8.82
CA VAL A 16 7.13 15.38 9.29
C VAL A 16 6.76 16.09 10.60
N GLU A 17 7.65 16.14 11.60
CA GLU A 17 7.37 16.81 12.87
C GLU A 17 7.03 18.28 12.67
N THR A 18 7.87 19.02 11.93
CA THR A 18 7.63 20.43 11.63
C THR A 18 6.29 20.64 10.96
N MET A 19 5.98 19.83 9.92
CA MET A 19 4.73 19.96 9.18
C MET A 19 3.50 19.59 10.02
N LEU A 20 3.60 18.56 10.88
CA LEU A 20 2.51 18.19 11.79
C LEU A 20 2.25 19.26 12.86
N GLU A 21 3.27 20.04 13.26
CA GLU A 21 3.08 21.17 14.19
C GLU A 21 2.40 22.35 13.50
N GLU A 22 2.80 22.67 12.27
CA GLU A 22 2.31 23.84 11.53
C GLU A 22 0.96 23.60 10.86
N LYS A 23 0.75 22.40 10.28
CA LYS A 23 -0.38 22.06 9.40
C LYS A 23 -1.30 20.97 9.94
N GLN A 24 -0.91 20.27 11.00
CA GLN A 24 -1.61 19.10 11.58
C GLN A 24 -1.72 17.91 10.62
N MET A 25 -1.10 17.97 9.44
CA MET A 25 -1.10 16.90 8.46
C MET A 25 0.21 16.88 7.67
N ALA A 26 0.72 15.69 7.40
CA ALA A 26 1.95 15.47 6.65
C ALA A 26 1.87 14.17 5.85
N ALA A 27 2.42 14.13 4.65
CA ALA A 27 2.58 12.93 3.84
C ALA A 27 4.05 12.65 3.56
N VAL A 28 4.43 11.37 3.56
CA VAL A 28 5.73 10.87 3.12
C VAL A 28 5.53 9.98 1.91
N ILE A 29 6.17 10.31 0.80
CA ILE A 29 6.06 9.61 -0.47
C ILE A 29 7.44 9.07 -0.84
N HIS A 30 7.74 7.86 -0.39
CA HIS A 30 9.01 7.18 -0.63
C HIS A 30 8.78 5.80 -1.24
N PRO A 31 9.67 5.25 -2.06
CA PRO A 31 9.56 3.90 -2.60
C PRO A 31 9.42 2.84 -1.52
N THR A 32 8.86 1.69 -1.88
CA THR A 32 8.81 0.53 -0.99
C THR A 32 10.24 0.07 -0.64
N GLY A 33 10.47 -0.29 0.62
CA GLY A 33 11.78 -0.72 1.10
C GLY A 33 12.68 0.39 1.67
N THR A 34 12.29 1.67 1.58
CA THR A 34 13.07 2.81 2.11
C THR A 34 12.89 3.04 3.62
N GLY A 35 12.04 2.26 4.29
CA GLY A 35 11.83 2.39 5.74
C GLY A 35 10.80 3.46 6.15
N LYS A 36 9.81 3.77 5.32
CA LYS A 36 8.71 4.73 5.65
C LYS A 36 8.06 4.47 7.00
N SER A 37 7.77 3.21 7.31
CA SER A 37 7.12 2.82 8.57
C SER A 37 7.97 3.17 9.79
N MET A 38 9.30 3.17 9.66
CA MET A 38 10.22 3.55 10.75
C MET A 38 10.07 5.02 11.13
N ILE A 39 9.73 5.90 10.18
CA ILE A 39 9.42 7.31 10.44
C ILE A 39 8.19 7.43 11.35
N ALA A 40 7.15 6.65 11.05
CA ALA A 40 5.93 6.64 11.87
C ALA A 40 6.16 6.02 13.25
N PHE A 41 6.94 4.94 13.36
CA PHE A 41 7.29 4.37 14.65
C PHE A 41 8.14 5.33 15.49
N GLN A 42 9.06 6.07 14.88
CA GLN A 42 9.82 7.13 15.58
C GLN A 42 8.88 8.19 16.15
N LEU A 43 7.84 8.60 15.37
CA LEU A 43 6.83 9.55 15.84
C LEU A 43 6.07 9.00 17.05
N VAL A 44 5.71 7.74 17.04
CA VAL A 44 5.03 7.06 18.17
C VAL A 44 5.92 7.03 19.40
N GLU A 45 7.21 6.68 19.25
CA GLU A 45 8.18 6.60 20.35
C GLU A 45 8.39 7.96 21.03
N GLN A 46 8.44 9.04 20.25
CA GLN A 46 8.61 10.40 20.77
C GLN A 46 7.37 10.97 21.47
N HIS A 47 6.21 10.36 21.25
CA HIS A 47 4.93 10.79 21.83
C HIS A 47 4.23 9.68 22.66
N PRO A 48 4.85 9.17 23.73
CA PRO A 48 4.37 8.00 24.48
C PRO A 48 3.02 8.19 25.17
N HIS A 49 2.61 9.46 25.40
CA HIS A 49 1.34 9.80 26.06
C HIS A 49 0.21 10.08 25.06
N LYS A 50 0.47 9.94 23.76
CA LYS A 50 -0.49 10.18 22.68
C LYS A 50 -1.02 8.86 22.16
N HIS A 51 -2.30 8.84 21.82
CA HIS A 51 -2.95 7.69 21.21
C HIS A 51 -2.87 7.75 19.69
N PHE A 52 -2.33 6.71 19.09
CA PHE A 52 -2.16 6.56 17.66
C PHE A 52 -3.11 5.53 17.10
N LEU A 53 -3.89 5.92 16.08
CA LEU A 53 -4.65 4.98 15.27
C LEU A 53 -3.88 4.75 13.95
N TRP A 54 -3.42 3.52 13.73
CA TRP A 54 -2.68 3.16 12.54
C TRP A 54 -3.56 2.32 11.60
N LEU A 55 -3.91 2.89 10.46
CA LEU A 55 -4.69 2.22 9.42
C LEU A 55 -3.76 1.69 8.32
N SER A 56 -3.93 0.42 7.95
CA SER A 56 -3.19 -0.24 6.88
C SER A 56 -4.09 -1.08 5.98
N PRO A 57 -3.65 -1.48 4.77
CA PRO A 57 -4.44 -2.32 3.88
C PRO A 57 -4.76 -3.70 4.46
N SER A 58 -3.88 -4.25 5.29
CA SER A 58 -4.07 -5.56 5.93
C SER A 58 -3.34 -5.66 7.26
N GLU A 59 -3.83 -6.54 8.15
CA GLU A 59 -3.17 -6.83 9.42
C GLU A 59 -1.78 -7.47 9.26
N TYR A 60 -1.57 -8.20 8.19
CA TYR A 60 -0.28 -8.82 7.89
C TYR A 60 0.83 -7.79 7.71
N ILE A 61 0.53 -6.65 7.07
CA ILE A 61 1.53 -5.60 6.81
C ILE A 61 2.08 -5.05 8.13
N TYR A 62 1.23 -4.62 9.06
CA TYR A 62 1.74 -4.05 10.31
C TYR A 62 2.38 -5.12 11.22
N LYS A 63 1.87 -6.37 11.22
CA LYS A 63 2.50 -7.46 11.97
C LYS A 63 3.94 -7.69 11.51
N THR A 64 4.17 -7.79 10.20
CA THR A 64 5.52 -7.92 9.62
C THR A 64 6.39 -6.70 9.94
N GLN A 65 5.82 -5.50 9.99
CA GLN A 65 6.56 -4.30 10.37
C GLN A 65 6.97 -4.33 11.85
N LEU A 66 6.09 -4.82 12.74
CA LEU A 66 6.37 -4.97 14.17
C LEU A 66 7.43 -6.03 14.45
N GLU A 67 7.45 -7.13 13.70
CA GLU A 67 8.48 -8.18 13.83
C GLU A 67 9.90 -7.67 13.58
N ASN A 68 10.03 -6.57 12.83
CA ASN A 68 11.31 -5.93 12.56
C ASN A 68 11.74 -4.92 13.64
N ILE A 69 10.95 -4.76 14.71
CA ILE A 69 11.19 -3.78 15.76
C ILE A 69 11.15 -4.48 17.10
N ASP A 70 12.23 -4.40 17.87
CA ASP A 70 12.32 -4.98 19.24
C ASP A 70 11.52 -4.19 20.29
N THR A 71 10.68 -3.25 19.87
CA THR A 71 9.93 -2.36 20.75
C THR A 71 8.44 -2.65 20.69
N GLN A 72 7.83 -2.82 21.85
CA GLN A 72 6.36 -2.92 21.96
C GLN A 72 5.78 -1.55 22.29
N PHE A 73 4.83 -1.11 21.46
CA PHE A 73 4.10 0.14 21.67
C PHE A 73 2.73 -0.15 22.28
N SER A 74 2.45 0.43 23.45
CA SER A 74 1.15 0.32 24.12
C SER A 74 0.15 1.39 23.69
N ASN A 75 0.62 2.40 22.96
CA ASN A 75 -0.15 3.59 22.57
C ASN A 75 -0.56 3.60 21.09
N ILE A 76 -0.45 2.44 20.40
CA ILE A 76 -0.93 2.27 19.04
C ILE A 76 -2.12 1.33 19.00
N GLU A 77 -3.20 1.75 18.38
CA GLU A 77 -4.28 0.89 17.93
C GLU A 77 -4.14 0.63 16.43
N TYR A 78 -4.01 -0.65 16.05
CA TYR A 78 -3.90 -1.06 14.65
C TYR A 78 -5.25 -1.51 14.10
N MET A 79 -5.59 -1.02 12.92
CA MET A 79 -6.82 -1.39 12.24
C MET A 79 -6.59 -1.49 10.72
N SER A 80 -7.18 -2.48 10.06
CA SER A 80 -7.20 -2.49 8.61
C SER A 80 -8.31 -1.57 8.07
N TYR A 81 -8.13 -1.01 6.86
CA TYR A 81 -9.20 -0.24 6.20
C TYR A 81 -10.50 -1.02 6.06
N SER A 82 -10.40 -2.33 5.80
CA SER A 82 -11.56 -3.22 5.74
C SER A 82 -12.28 -3.36 7.09
N ARG A 83 -11.53 -3.36 8.20
CA ARG A 83 -12.12 -3.40 9.54
C ARG A 83 -12.80 -2.10 9.89
N LEU A 84 -12.17 -0.95 9.58
CA LEU A 84 -12.79 0.37 9.76
C LEU A 84 -14.13 0.46 9.03
N MET A 85 -14.17 0.01 7.77
CA MET A 85 -15.40 -0.01 6.96
C MET A 85 -16.52 -0.87 7.57
N LYS A 86 -16.16 -2.04 8.14
CA LYS A 86 -17.14 -2.94 8.77
C LYS A 86 -17.65 -2.46 10.12
N HIS A 87 -16.92 -1.60 10.79
CA HIS A 87 -17.18 -1.12 12.14
C HIS A 87 -17.24 0.40 12.21
N GLU A 88 -17.89 1.03 11.23
CA GLU A 88 -18.04 2.50 11.20
C GLU A 88 -18.74 3.07 12.43
N ASP A 89 -19.60 2.28 13.07
CA ASP A 89 -20.30 2.69 14.31
C ASP A 89 -19.35 2.85 15.51
N SER A 90 -18.16 2.24 15.44
CA SER A 90 -17.15 2.36 16.50
C SER A 90 -16.23 3.58 16.34
N ILE A 91 -16.33 4.32 15.24
CA ILE A 91 -15.47 5.48 14.97
C ILE A 91 -15.50 6.45 16.15
N ASP A 92 -16.65 6.78 16.72
CA ASP A 92 -16.80 7.75 17.81
C ASP A 92 -16.11 7.35 19.11
N THR A 93 -15.68 6.09 19.23
CA THR A 93 -15.00 5.56 20.43
C THR A 93 -13.49 5.55 20.33
N LEU A 94 -12.90 5.71 19.14
CA LEU A 94 -11.46 5.56 18.89
C LEU A 94 -10.57 6.65 19.51
N ARG A 95 -11.05 7.89 19.54
CA ARG A 95 -10.38 9.07 20.14
C ARG A 95 -8.88 9.18 19.91
N PRO A 96 -8.39 9.11 18.66
CA PRO A 96 -6.96 9.22 18.37
C PRO A 96 -6.46 10.66 18.50
N ASP A 97 -5.25 10.84 19.02
CA ASP A 97 -4.48 12.08 18.89
C ASP A 97 -3.81 12.17 17.51
N TYR A 98 -3.41 11.00 16.97
CA TYR A 98 -2.77 10.85 15.67
C TYR A 98 -3.44 9.76 14.84
N ILE A 99 -3.59 10.01 13.55
CA ILE A 99 -4.08 9.03 12.56
C ILE A 99 -2.98 8.80 11.54
N ILE A 100 -2.47 7.56 11.46
CA ILE A 100 -1.50 7.14 10.46
C ILE A 100 -2.23 6.38 9.36
N LEU A 101 -2.08 6.83 8.11
CA LEU A 101 -2.66 6.22 6.92
C LEU A 101 -1.54 5.56 6.10
N ASP A 102 -1.33 4.26 6.30
CA ASP A 102 -0.32 3.49 5.57
C ASP A 102 -0.87 3.07 4.19
N GLU A 103 -0.06 3.24 3.15
CA GLU A 103 -0.45 3.07 1.75
C GLU A 103 -1.71 3.91 1.40
N PHE A 104 -1.69 5.20 1.80
CA PHE A 104 -2.85 6.10 1.71
C PHE A 104 -3.41 6.27 0.29
N HIS A 105 -2.63 5.97 -0.77
CA HIS A 105 -3.13 5.96 -2.15
C HIS A 105 -4.32 5.00 -2.32
N ARG A 106 -4.45 3.97 -1.47
CA ARG A 106 -5.57 3.03 -1.47
C ARG A 106 -6.87 3.62 -0.90
N CYS A 107 -6.78 4.69 -0.11
CA CYS A 107 -7.95 5.38 0.43
C CYS A 107 -8.82 6.06 -0.66
N GLY A 108 -8.34 6.14 -1.90
CA GLY A 108 -9.14 6.55 -3.05
C GLY A 108 -10.21 5.54 -3.48
N ALA A 109 -10.16 4.27 -3.03
CA ALA A 109 -11.22 3.29 -3.30
C ALA A 109 -12.56 3.77 -2.71
N ALA A 110 -13.67 3.61 -3.45
CA ALA A 110 -14.96 4.18 -3.10
C ALA A 110 -15.41 3.85 -1.68
N GLU A 111 -15.31 2.57 -1.29
CA GLU A 111 -15.75 2.09 0.02
C GLU A 111 -14.78 2.52 1.14
N TRP A 112 -13.48 2.22 0.99
CA TRP A 112 -12.49 2.57 2.02
C TRP A 112 -12.35 4.09 2.20
N GLY A 113 -12.36 4.83 1.10
CA GLY A 113 -12.26 6.29 1.14
C GLY A 113 -13.44 6.95 1.86
N LYS A 114 -14.63 6.38 1.79
CA LYS A 114 -15.80 6.87 2.52
C LYS A 114 -15.61 6.73 4.03
N SER A 115 -15.20 5.56 4.49
CA SER A 115 -14.98 5.30 5.93
C SER A 115 -13.79 6.10 6.48
N VAL A 116 -12.72 6.26 5.69
CA VAL A 116 -11.58 7.10 6.07
C VAL A 116 -12.01 8.58 6.19
N ARG A 117 -12.76 9.13 5.24
CA ARG A 117 -13.26 10.51 5.33
C ARG A 117 -14.13 10.71 6.57
N LYS A 118 -15.04 9.77 6.84
CA LYS A 118 -15.89 9.81 8.06
C LYS A 118 -15.04 9.83 9.34
N LEU A 119 -13.96 9.03 9.40
CA LEU A 119 -13.03 9.05 10.52
C LEU A 119 -12.32 10.41 10.64
N LEU A 120 -11.81 10.96 9.54
CA LEU A 120 -11.11 12.24 9.54
C LEU A 120 -12.02 13.41 9.90
N GLU A 121 -13.29 13.36 9.54
CA GLU A 121 -14.33 14.32 9.91
C GLU A 121 -14.71 14.22 11.39
N ALA A 122 -14.76 13.01 11.96
CA ALA A 122 -15.02 12.78 13.36
C ALA A 122 -13.87 13.32 14.26
N TYR A 123 -12.63 13.29 13.76
CA TYR A 123 -11.45 13.72 14.51
C TYR A 123 -10.65 14.83 13.78
N PRO A 124 -11.22 16.02 13.59
CA PRO A 124 -10.58 17.10 12.80
C PRO A 124 -9.34 17.67 13.48
N LYS A 125 -9.17 17.45 14.80
CA LYS A 125 -8.01 17.90 15.58
C LYS A 125 -6.91 16.85 15.68
N ALA A 126 -7.16 15.60 15.28
CA ALA A 126 -6.13 14.57 15.25
C ALA A 126 -5.09 14.90 14.16
N LYS A 127 -3.81 14.83 14.52
CA LYS A 127 -2.74 14.99 13.54
C LYS A 127 -2.72 13.82 12.58
N ARG A 128 -2.46 14.05 11.29
CA ARG A 128 -2.53 13.04 10.23
C ARG A 128 -1.17 12.80 9.60
N LEU A 129 -0.70 11.56 9.58
CA LEU A 129 0.50 11.15 8.87
C LEU A 129 0.13 10.15 7.76
N GLY A 130 0.46 10.47 6.52
CA GLY A 130 0.31 9.57 5.38
C GLY A 130 1.63 8.95 4.96
N LEU A 131 1.65 7.65 4.72
CA LEU A 131 2.80 6.91 4.18
C LEU A 131 2.38 6.25 2.88
N SER A 132 3.13 6.45 1.80
CA SER A 132 2.85 5.78 0.53
C SER A 132 4.09 5.70 -0.37
N ALA A 133 4.08 4.79 -1.33
CA ALA A 133 5.06 4.76 -2.41
C ALA A 133 4.67 5.70 -3.57
N THR A 134 3.43 6.13 -3.64
CA THR A 134 2.90 7.04 -4.65
C THR A 134 1.76 7.88 -4.08
N ASN A 135 1.66 9.12 -4.52
CA ASN A 135 0.51 10.00 -4.24
C ASN A 135 -0.63 9.80 -5.25
N ILE A 136 -0.34 9.19 -6.41
CA ILE A 136 -1.30 9.03 -7.50
C ILE A 136 -1.99 7.68 -7.43
N ARG A 137 -3.31 7.69 -7.48
CA ARG A 137 -4.13 6.51 -7.68
C ARG A 137 -4.45 6.36 -9.16
N TYR A 138 -3.73 5.49 -9.85
CA TYR A 138 -3.86 5.30 -11.30
C TYR A 138 -5.18 4.65 -11.74
N LEU A 139 -5.86 3.93 -10.82
CA LEU A 139 -7.10 3.20 -11.14
C LEU A 139 -8.33 4.12 -11.34
N ASP A 140 -8.31 5.34 -10.80
CA ASP A 140 -9.44 6.26 -10.78
C ASP A 140 -9.05 7.63 -11.37
N ASN A 141 -8.84 7.71 -12.67
CA ASN A 141 -8.50 8.95 -13.37
C ASN A 141 -7.29 9.71 -12.78
N GLN A 142 -6.28 9.00 -12.31
CA GLN A 142 -5.04 9.57 -11.75
C GLN A 142 -5.28 10.56 -10.59
N ARG A 143 -6.18 10.25 -9.68
CA ARG A 143 -6.47 11.08 -8.51
C ARG A 143 -5.23 11.26 -7.64
N ASN A 144 -4.94 12.50 -7.26
CA ASN A 144 -3.87 12.82 -6.32
C ASN A 144 -4.38 12.71 -4.88
N MET A 145 -4.05 11.61 -4.22
CA MET A 145 -4.48 11.33 -2.86
C MET A 145 -3.78 12.19 -1.80
N ALA A 146 -2.59 12.74 -2.11
CA ALA A 146 -1.93 13.70 -1.23
C ALA A 146 -2.70 15.03 -1.18
N GLU A 147 -3.23 15.50 -2.30
CA GLU A 147 -4.10 16.67 -2.34
C GLU A 147 -5.41 16.43 -1.58
N GLU A 148 -6.05 15.28 -1.80
CA GLU A 148 -7.36 14.99 -1.23
C GLU A 148 -7.37 14.76 0.28
N LEU A 149 -6.30 14.14 0.83
CA LEU A 149 -6.25 13.74 2.24
C LEU A 149 -5.34 14.62 3.09
N PHE A 150 -4.38 15.29 2.46
CA PHE A 150 -3.32 16.06 3.14
C PHE A 150 -3.18 17.48 2.60
N GLU A 151 -4.10 17.96 1.74
CA GLU A 151 -4.06 19.31 1.15
C GLU A 151 -2.71 19.64 0.49
N GLY A 152 -2.05 18.63 -0.11
CA GLY A 152 -0.73 18.76 -0.71
C GLY A 152 0.42 18.91 0.28
N ASN A 153 0.21 18.73 1.58
CA ASN A 153 1.27 18.83 2.59
C ASN A 153 2.18 17.59 2.57
N ILE A 154 3.14 17.59 1.64
CA ILE A 154 4.14 16.53 1.47
C ILE A 154 5.40 16.95 2.21
N ALA A 155 5.67 16.29 3.35
CA ALA A 155 6.83 16.56 4.18
C ALA A 155 8.13 16.03 3.57
N SER A 156 8.05 14.89 2.90
CA SER A 156 9.21 14.29 2.24
C SER A 156 8.77 13.46 1.04
N GLU A 157 9.46 13.67 -0.07
CA GLU A 157 9.24 12.93 -1.31
C GLU A 157 10.59 12.40 -1.83
N MET A 158 10.60 11.16 -2.32
CA MET A 158 11.74 10.51 -2.91
C MET A 158 11.28 9.62 -4.07
N THR A 159 11.89 9.76 -5.22
CA THR A 159 11.63 8.88 -6.36
C THR A 159 12.42 7.57 -6.26
N LEU A 160 12.01 6.54 -6.99
CA LEU A 160 12.77 5.28 -7.07
C LEU A 160 14.18 5.52 -7.63
N GLY A 161 14.31 6.40 -8.64
CA GLY A 161 15.61 6.75 -9.21
C GLY A 161 16.55 7.41 -8.20
N GLU A 162 16.03 8.34 -7.39
CA GLU A 162 16.80 8.95 -6.29
C GLU A 162 17.23 7.93 -5.24
N ALA A 163 16.32 7.01 -4.86
CA ALA A 163 16.62 5.99 -3.86
C ALA A 163 17.75 5.05 -4.34
N ILE A 164 17.80 4.73 -5.63
CA ILE A 164 18.86 3.92 -6.24
C ILE A 164 20.16 4.71 -6.31
N VAL A 165 20.14 5.95 -6.83
CA VAL A 165 21.35 6.80 -6.96
C VAL A 165 21.97 7.12 -5.61
N ARG A 166 21.14 7.24 -4.54
CA ARG A 166 21.59 7.46 -3.16
C ARG A 166 21.96 6.16 -2.43
N GLU A 167 21.98 5.02 -3.12
CA GLU A 167 22.30 3.69 -2.56
C GLU A 167 21.38 3.28 -1.39
N ILE A 168 20.20 3.87 -1.28
CA ILE A 168 19.18 3.51 -0.29
C ILE A 168 18.51 2.19 -0.68
N LEU A 169 18.28 2.01 -1.99
CA LEU A 169 17.75 0.78 -2.58
C LEU A 169 18.77 0.18 -3.56
N PRO A 170 18.86 -1.14 -3.64
CA PRO A 170 19.71 -1.80 -4.61
C PRO A 170 19.21 -1.56 -6.04
N GLU A 171 20.10 -1.66 -7.01
CA GLU A 171 19.71 -1.64 -8.41
C GLU A 171 18.75 -2.80 -8.74
N PRO A 172 17.65 -2.52 -9.47
CA PRO A 172 16.68 -3.54 -9.82
C PRO A 172 17.28 -4.55 -10.80
N LYS A 173 17.13 -5.84 -10.50
CA LYS A 173 17.45 -6.92 -11.43
C LYS A 173 16.17 -7.32 -12.17
N TYR A 174 16.13 -7.04 -13.48
CA TYR A 174 15.01 -7.44 -14.31
C TYR A 174 15.21 -8.86 -14.81
N VAL A 175 14.25 -9.74 -14.50
CA VAL A 175 14.18 -11.10 -15.05
C VAL A 175 12.98 -11.15 -15.99
N ILE A 176 13.25 -11.31 -17.28
CA ILE A 176 12.20 -11.49 -18.28
C ILE A 176 11.91 -12.98 -18.39
N ALA A 177 10.77 -13.41 -17.88
CA ALA A 177 10.27 -14.77 -18.06
C ALA A 177 9.30 -14.79 -19.25
N MET A 178 9.69 -15.49 -20.33
CA MET A 178 8.79 -15.70 -21.46
C MET A 178 8.01 -16.99 -21.25
N TYR A 179 6.70 -16.85 -21.05
CA TYR A 179 5.77 -17.97 -20.94
C TYR A 179 5.12 -18.27 -22.31
N SER A 180 5.23 -19.50 -22.76
CA SER A 180 4.56 -19.96 -23.98
C SER A 180 3.25 -20.69 -23.66
N TYR A 181 2.19 -19.94 -23.47
CA TYR A 181 0.85 -20.49 -23.23
C TYR A 181 0.38 -21.47 -24.33
N LYS A 182 0.86 -21.32 -25.57
CA LYS A 182 0.57 -22.25 -26.67
C LYS A 182 1.02 -23.67 -26.35
N LYS A 183 2.23 -23.84 -25.81
CA LYS A 183 2.75 -25.15 -25.41
C LYS A 183 1.92 -25.79 -24.29
N GLU A 184 1.53 -25.00 -23.30
CA GLU A 184 0.70 -25.48 -22.19
C GLU A 184 -0.70 -25.89 -22.67
N LEU A 185 -1.33 -25.10 -23.55
CA LEU A 185 -2.61 -25.45 -24.17
C LEU A 185 -2.54 -26.76 -24.96
N GLU A 186 -1.49 -26.97 -25.73
CA GLU A 186 -1.30 -28.23 -26.49
C GLU A 186 -1.07 -29.42 -25.56
N GLN A 187 -0.29 -29.27 -24.51
CA GLN A 187 -0.07 -30.32 -23.50
C GLN A 187 -1.35 -30.66 -22.74
N LEU A 188 -2.15 -29.63 -22.39
CA LEU A 188 -3.41 -29.83 -21.69
C LEU A 188 -4.44 -30.52 -22.59
N LYS A 189 -4.54 -30.16 -23.88
CA LYS A 189 -5.39 -30.85 -24.86
C LYS A 189 -5.03 -32.32 -24.98
N LYS A 190 -3.74 -32.64 -25.18
CA LYS A 190 -3.26 -34.03 -25.24
C LYS A 190 -3.55 -34.82 -23.97
N ARG A 191 -3.48 -34.15 -22.81
CA ARG A 191 -3.80 -34.76 -21.51
C ARG A 191 -5.30 -35.09 -21.42
N ILE A 192 -6.16 -34.18 -21.85
CA ILE A 192 -7.60 -34.40 -21.87
C ILE A 192 -7.99 -35.58 -22.80
N GLU A 193 -7.39 -35.63 -23.99
CA GLU A 193 -7.60 -36.75 -24.96
C GLU A 193 -7.22 -38.12 -24.41
N GLY A 194 -6.29 -38.20 -23.48
CA GLY A 194 -5.86 -39.45 -22.82
C GLY A 194 -6.66 -39.83 -21.56
N LEU A 195 -7.63 -39.01 -21.12
CA LEU A 195 -8.42 -39.25 -19.91
C LEU A 195 -9.69 -40.09 -20.24
N SER A 196 -9.94 -41.10 -19.40
CA SER A 196 -11.16 -41.94 -19.50
C SER A 196 -12.19 -41.59 -18.39
N ASN A 197 -11.83 -40.81 -17.39
CA ASN A 197 -12.70 -40.44 -16.26
C ASN A 197 -13.45 -39.13 -16.56
N PRO A 198 -14.82 -39.14 -16.62
CA PRO A 198 -15.62 -37.95 -16.96
C PRO A 198 -15.41 -36.76 -16.02
N GLY A 199 -15.18 -37.00 -14.71
CA GLY A 199 -14.92 -35.96 -13.72
C GLY A 199 -13.60 -35.23 -13.98
N LEU A 200 -12.54 -35.96 -14.27
CA LEU A 200 -11.22 -35.41 -14.59
C LEU A 200 -11.22 -34.69 -15.95
N ILE A 201 -12.01 -35.17 -16.92
CA ILE A 201 -12.21 -34.50 -18.23
C ILE A 201 -12.81 -33.10 -17.97
N SER A 202 -13.94 -33.05 -17.25
CA SER A 202 -14.64 -31.78 -16.97
C SER A 202 -13.77 -30.77 -16.22
N GLU A 203 -12.96 -31.20 -15.27
CA GLU A 203 -12.05 -30.32 -14.52
C GLU A 203 -10.93 -29.75 -15.42
N ASN A 204 -10.32 -30.59 -16.26
CA ASN A 204 -9.27 -30.14 -17.18
C ASN A 204 -9.84 -29.28 -18.34
N GLU A 205 -11.08 -29.50 -18.78
CA GLU A 205 -11.76 -28.64 -19.76
C GLU A 205 -12.01 -27.24 -19.20
N LYS A 206 -12.40 -27.11 -17.92
CA LYS A 206 -12.50 -25.80 -17.24
C LYS A 206 -11.18 -25.09 -17.20
N LEU A 207 -10.10 -25.80 -16.88
CA LEU A 207 -8.75 -25.23 -16.87
C LEU A 207 -8.32 -24.78 -18.28
N LEU A 208 -8.63 -25.56 -19.31
CA LEU A 208 -8.37 -25.22 -20.70
C LEU A 208 -9.08 -23.91 -21.11
N GLU A 209 -10.33 -23.76 -20.69
CA GLU A 209 -11.10 -22.55 -20.97
C GLU A 209 -10.53 -21.32 -20.24
N GLN A 210 -10.11 -21.47 -18.98
CA GLN A 210 -9.44 -20.41 -18.24
C GLN A 210 -8.12 -19.98 -18.90
N LEU A 211 -7.31 -20.92 -19.36
CA LEU A 211 -6.07 -20.64 -20.07
C LEU A 211 -6.30 -19.93 -21.42
N LYS A 212 -7.36 -20.30 -22.17
CA LYS A 212 -7.73 -19.60 -23.40
C LYS A 212 -8.13 -18.16 -23.13
N ARG A 213 -8.97 -17.90 -22.12
CA ARG A 213 -9.37 -16.54 -21.72
C ARG A 213 -8.18 -15.70 -21.27
N ALA A 214 -7.25 -16.28 -20.49
CA ALA A 214 -6.04 -15.60 -20.09
C ALA A 214 -5.15 -15.23 -21.29
N LEU A 215 -5.06 -16.10 -22.30
CA LEU A 215 -4.32 -15.83 -23.53
C LEU A 215 -4.96 -14.70 -24.34
N GLU A 216 -6.28 -14.69 -24.47
CA GLU A 216 -7.03 -13.62 -25.16
C GLU A 216 -6.85 -12.27 -24.45
N GLN A 217 -6.91 -12.24 -23.11
CA GLN A 217 -6.67 -11.04 -22.33
C GLN A 217 -5.22 -10.54 -22.44
N ALA A 218 -4.25 -11.45 -22.43
CA ALA A 218 -2.83 -11.09 -22.63
C ALA A 218 -2.57 -10.49 -24.03
N CYS A 219 -3.24 -11.03 -25.07
CA CYS A 219 -3.14 -10.46 -26.42
C CYS A 219 -3.76 -9.06 -26.52
N LEU A 220 -4.87 -8.80 -25.80
CA LEU A 220 -5.50 -7.47 -25.74
C LEU A 220 -4.62 -6.43 -25.03
N LEU A 221 -3.91 -6.82 -23.97
CA LEU A 221 -2.96 -5.94 -23.26
C LEU A 221 -1.75 -5.57 -24.13
N TYR A 222 -1.34 -6.43 -25.05
CA TYR A 222 -0.21 -6.17 -25.95
C TYR A 222 -0.56 -5.26 -27.15
N THR A 223 -1.86 -5.11 -27.45
CA THR A 223 -2.34 -4.23 -28.54
C THR A 223 -2.80 -2.87 -28.06
N SER A 224 -2.86 -2.63 -26.77
CA SER A 224 -3.14 -1.30 -26.19
C SER A 224 -1.83 -0.52 -26.08
N PRO A 225 -1.76 0.72 -26.61
CA PRO A 225 -0.59 1.57 -26.42
C PRO A 225 -0.38 1.78 -24.92
N SER A 226 0.87 1.69 -24.48
CA SER A 226 1.23 1.99 -23.10
C SER A 226 0.81 3.43 -22.79
N PRO A 227 0.25 3.72 -21.59
CA PRO A 227 -0.04 5.10 -21.16
C PRO A 227 1.20 6.02 -21.14
N ARG A 228 2.39 5.48 -21.45
CA ARG A 228 3.66 6.23 -21.55
C ARG A 228 3.98 6.66 -22.97
N ASP A 229 3.20 6.24 -23.97
CA ASP A 229 3.44 6.53 -25.39
C ASP A 229 2.53 7.64 -25.94
N THR A 230 1.85 8.36 -25.05
CA THR A 230 1.02 9.55 -25.36
C THR A 230 1.49 10.79 -24.63
#